data_7db8b751402f18e853a66bacab48e616
#
_entry.id   7db8b751402f18e853a66bacab48e616
#
_cell.length_a   1.000
_cell.length_b   1.000
_cell.length_c   1.000
_cell.angle_alpha   90.00
_cell.angle_beta   90.00
_cell.angle_gamma   90.00
#
_symmetry.space_group_name_H-M   'P 1'
#
loop_
_entity.id
_entity.type
_entity.pdbx_description
1 polymer ?
#
loop_
_entity_poly.entity_id
_entity_poly.type
_entity_poly.pdbx_seq_one_letter_code
_entity_poly.pdbx_strand_id
1 'polypeptide(L)'
;TPGKTQLINYFEIKFKTNDVENPYVYARFVDLPGFGYAKVAKSLKASWNRNLTSYLEQRPNLQIFVHLIDSRHPNLEIDKNVDEFVNHIKRGDQIIINAFTKTDKLNSSELNKLKRDYPAGIFVSNLKKIGIIELQNKITEHLFGN
;
A
#
# COMPACT_ATOMS: atom_id res chain seq x y z
N THR A 1 19.44 5.32 -3.54
CA THR A 1 19.21 6.56 -4.32
C THR A 1 17.73 6.85 -4.36
N PRO A 2 17.26 8.04 -3.96
CA PRO A 2 15.85 8.43 -4.09
C PRO A 2 15.45 8.46 -5.57
N GLY A 3 14.26 7.92 -5.91
CA GLY A 3 13.70 7.98 -7.26
C GLY A 3 13.94 6.76 -8.15
N LYS A 4 14.05 5.56 -7.58
CA LYS A 4 14.29 4.33 -8.37
C LYS A 4 13.11 3.92 -9.24
N THR A 5 11.86 4.12 -8.80
CA THR A 5 10.68 3.72 -9.55
C THR A 5 10.14 4.92 -10.33
N GLN A 6 10.40 4.96 -11.64
CA GLN A 6 9.88 5.97 -12.58
C GLN A 6 8.72 5.43 -13.42
N LEU A 7 8.54 4.12 -13.44
CA LEU A 7 7.54 3.42 -14.22
C LEU A 7 6.56 2.69 -13.30
N ILE A 8 5.37 2.44 -13.81
CA ILE A 8 4.39 1.57 -13.15
C ILE A 8 4.82 0.13 -13.41
N ASN A 9 5.11 -0.63 -12.34
CA ASN A 9 5.49 -2.03 -12.44
C ASN A 9 4.32 -2.94 -12.06
N TYR A 10 4.19 -4.05 -12.79
CA TYR A 10 3.13 -5.04 -12.57
C TYR A 10 3.75 -6.35 -12.16
N PHE A 11 3.21 -6.94 -11.08
CA PHE A 11 3.59 -8.26 -10.58
C PHE A 11 2.35 -9.13 -10.51
N GLU A 12 2.34 -10.24 -11.22
CA GLU A 12 1.30 -11.25 -11.06
C GLU A 12 1.61 -12.10 -9.84
N ILE A 13 0.63 -12.21 -8.94
CA ILE A 13 0.72 -12.96 -7.69
C ILE A 13 -0.28 -14.11 -7.73
N LYS A 14 0.22 -15.30 -7.43
CA LYS A 14 -0.55 -16.53 -7.34
C LYS A 14 -0.78 -16.87 -5.88
N PHE A 15 -2.04 -16.91 -5.47
CA PHE A 15 -2.44 -17.31 -4.14
C PHE A 15 -2.98 -18.75 -4.17
N LYS A 16 -2.60 -19.54 -3.16
CA LYS A 16 -3.16 -20.87 -2.96
C LYS A 16 -4.47 -20.74 -2.16
N THR A 17 -5.51 -21.41 -2.63
CA THR A 17 -6.82 -21.46 -1.95
C THR A 17 -7.04 -22.84 -1.34
N ASN A 18 -8.10 -22.97 -0.53
CA ASN A 18 -8.56 -24.26 -0.01
C ASN A 18 -9.56 -24.96 -0.95
N ASP A 19 -9.91 -24.35 -2.06
CA ASP A 19 -10.77 -24.94 -3.08
C ASP A 19 -9.99 -25.99 -3.86
N VAL A 20 -10.50 -27.22 -3.89
CA VAL A 20 -9.87 -28.37 -4.56
C VAL A 20 -9.97 -28.26 -6.07
N GLU A 21 -11.07 -27.72 -6.59
CA GLU A 21 -11.30 -27.57 -8.03
C GLU A 21 -10.52 -26.38 -8.59
N ASN A 22 -10.41 -25.28 -7.80
CA ASN A 22 -9.68 -24.07 -8.17
C ASN A 22 -8.63 -23.73 -7.12
N PRO A 23 -7.53 -24.52 -7.02
CA PRO A 23 -6.56 -24.40 -5.94
C PRO A 23 -5.72 -23.11 -5.98
N TYR A 24 -5.90 -22.31 -7.01
CA TYR A 24 -5.17 -21.05 -7.18
C TYR A 24 -6.04 -19.93 -7.68
N VAL A 25 -5.82 -18.74 -7.11
CA VAL A 25 -6.36 -17.46 -7.59
C VAL A 25 -5.22 -16.50 -7.90
N TYR A 26 -5.47 -15.57 -8.80
CA TYR A 26 -4.45 -14.64 -9.29
C TYR A 26 -4.87 -13.20 -9.00
N ALA A 27 -3.92 -12.40 -8.57
CA ALA A 27 -4.06 -10.96 -8.47
C ALA A 27 -2.84 -10.26 -9.08
N ARG A 28 -2.96 -8.96 -9.35
CA ARG A 28 -1.84 -8.13 -9.80
C ARG A 28 -1.51 -7.11 -8.73
N PHE A 29 -0.26 -7.08 -8.33
CA PHE A 29 0.29 -5.98 -7.56
C PHE A 29 0.85 -4.96 -8.53
N VAL A 30 0.53 -3.71 -8.27
CA VAL A 30 1.01 -2.58 -9.05
C VAL A 30 1.88 -1.74 -8.14
N ASP A 31 3.18 -1.69 -8.44
CA ASP A 31 4.11 -0.81 -7.77
C ASP A 31 4.11 0.53 -8.49
N LEU A 32 3.67 1.55 -7.77
CA LEU A 32 3.56 2.91 -8.27
C LEU A 32 4.83 3.69 -7.89
N PRO A 33 5.27 4.61 -8.74
CA PRO A 33 6.35 5.52 -8.37
C PRO A 33 6.04 6.28 -7.08
N GLY A 34 7.04 6.40 -6.19
CA GLY A 34 6.86 6.99 -4.87
C GLY A 34 6.30 8.41 -4.90
N PHE A 35 5.26 8.66 -4.15
CA PHE A 35 4.62 9.97 -3.99
C PHE A 35 5.61 10.94 -3.34
N GLY A 36 6.09 11.95 -4.06
CA GLY A 36 6.90 13.04 -3.49
C GLY A 36 8.42 12.85 -3.47
N TYR A 37 8.96 11.74 -3.94
CA TYR A 37 10.43 11.52 -3.97
C TYR A 37 11.14 12.14 -5.17
N ALA A 38 10.44 12.70 -6.13
CA ALA A 38 11.08 13.37 -7.25
C ALA A 38 11.38 14.82 -6.90
N LYS A 39 12.66 15.16 -6.80
CA LYS A 39 13.15 16.55 -7.04
C LYS A 39 12.94 16.88 -8.52
N VAL A 40 11.69 16.84 -8.97
CA VAL A 40 11.31 17.12 -10.36
C VAL A 40 10.71 18.50 -10.42
N ALA A 41 10.93 19.19 -11.54
CA ALA A 41 10.31 20.48 -11.79
C ALA A 41 8.79 20.43 -11.55
N LYS A 42 8.20 21.50 -11.00
CA LYS A 42 6.76 21.56 -10.64
C LYS A 42 5.82 21.13 -11.80
N SER A 43 6.20 21.40 -13.05
CA SER A 43 5.43 21.03 -14.23
C SER A 43 5.40 19.51 -14.50
N LEU A 44 6.52 18.82 -14.30
CA LEU A 44 6.62 17.35 -14.41
C LEU A 44 5.85 16.66 -13.29
N LYS A 45 5.89 17.21 -12.07
CA LYS A 45 5.13 16.70 -10.93
C LYS A 45 3.62 16.80 -11.18
N ALA A 46 3.15 17.88 -11.78
CA ALA A 46 1.73 18.09 -12.08
C ALA A 46 1.24 17.15 -13.19
N SER A 47 2.03 16.92 -14.25
CA SER A 47 1.67 15.98 -15.32
C SER A 47 1.70 14.54 -14.84
N TRP A 48 2.67 14.20 -14.01
CA TRP A 48 2.79 12.88 -13.41
C TRP A 48 1.61 12.56 -12.48
N ASN A 49 1.20 13.51 -11.65
CA ASN A 49 0.02 13.36 -10.80
C ASN A 49 -1.26 13.17 -11.63
N ARG A 50 -1.44 13.91 -12.72
CA ARG A 50 -2.60 13.74 -13.62
C ARG A 50 -2.63 12.36 -14.27
N ASN A 51 -1.50 11.88 -14.76
CA ASN A 51 -1.39 10.57 -15.39
C ASN A 51 -1.66 9.44 -14.39
N LEU A 52 -1.15 9.58 -13.16
CA LEU A 52 -1.39 8.61 -12.09
C LEU A 52 -2.86 8.62 -11.66
N THR A 53 -3.45 9.80 -11.46
CA THR A 53 -4.87 9.93 -11.12
C THR A 53 -5.74 9.27 -12.18
N SER A 54 -5.55 9.64 -13.46
CA SER A 54 -6.28 9.03 -14.57
C SER A 54 -6.09 7.51 -14.64
N TYR A 55 -4.86 7.02 -14.40
CA TYR A 55 -4.59 5.58 -14.32
C TYR A 55 -5.40 4.90 -13.23
N LEU A 56 -5.44 5.48 -12.02
CA LEU A 56 -6.13 4.89 -10.86
C LEU A 56 -7.65 4.94 -11.02
N GLU A 57 -8.20 6.03 -11.55
CA GLU A 57 -9.64 6.22 -11.77
C GLU A 57 -10.18 5.30 -12.87
N GLN A 58 -9.41 5.07 -13.92
CA GLN A 58 -9.84 4.29 -15.08
C GLN A 58 -9.67 2.77 -14.94
N ARG A 59 -9.22 2.27 -13.77
CA ARG A 59 -9.01 0.83 -13.53
C ARG A 59 -10.15 0.22 -12.72
N PRO A 60 -11.17 -0.40 -13.39
CA PRO A 60 -12.29 -1.01 -12.70
C PRO A 60 -11.86 -2.18 -11.79
N ASN A 61 -10.77 -2.87 -12.15
CA ASN A 61 -10.26 -4.03 -11.39
C ASN A 61 -9.35 -3.66 -10.21
N LEU A 62 -9.09 -2.37 -9.96
CA LEU A 62 -8.36 -1.93 -8.80
C LEU A 62 -9.27 -2.01 -7.57
N GLN A 63 -8.91 -2.80 -6.58
CA GLN A 63 -9.74 -3.07 -5.40
C GLN A 63 -9.10 -2.61 -4.09
N ILE A 64 -7.77 -2.65 -4.01
CA ILE A 64 -7.04 -2.35 -2.77
C ILE A 64 -5.92 -1.36 -3.03
N PHE A 65 -5.84 -0.36 -2.18
CA PHE A 65 -4.67 0.50 -2.05
C PHE A 65 -3.88 0.07 -0.80
N VAL A 66 -2.64 -0.33 -0.97
CA VAL A 66 -1.74 -0.60 0.15
C VAL A 66 -0.80 0.59 0.31
N HIS A 67 -1.02 1.39 1.33
CA HIS A 67 -0.16 2.53 1.66
C HIS A 67 0.94 2.08 2.62
N LEU A 68 2.19 2.13 2.15
CA LEU A 68 3.37 1.75 2.94
C LEU A 68 3.93 2.98 3.65
N ILE A 69 3.81 3.00 4.99
CA ILE A 69 4.25 4.08 5.87
C ILE A 69 5.48 3.64 6.64
N ASP A 70 6.53 4.45 6.69
CA ASP A 70 7.68 4.17 7.55
C ASP A 70 7.30 4.38 9.01
N SER A 71 7.29 3.31 9.80
CA SER A 71 6.86 3.34 11.21
C SER A 71 7.68 4.25 12.11
N ARG A 72 8.89 4.61 11.68
CA ARG A 72 9.75 5.57 12.42
C ARG A 72 9.26 7.02 12.29
N HIS A 73 8.48 7.29 11.25
CA HIS A 73 8.00 8.62 10.90
C HIS A 73 6.53 8.56 10.43
N PRO A 74 5.59 8.11 11.29
CA PRO A 74 4.21 7.79 10.87
C PRO A 74 3.34 9.02 10.58
N ASN A 75 3.84 10.23 10.85
CA ASN A 75 3.07 11.48 10.74
C ASN A 75 3.62 12.43 9.67
N LEU A 76 4.37 11.92 8.68
CA LEU A 76 4.86 12.78 7.62
C LEU A 76 3.68 13.36 6.82
N GLU A 77 3.76 14.65 6.51
CA GLU A 77 2.74 15.35 5.70
C GLU A 77 2.52 14.67 4.34
N ILE A 78 3.58 14.07 3.77
CA ILE A 78 3.47 13.34 2.53
C ILE A 78 2.54 12.13 2.64
N ASP A 79 2.59 11.39 3.75
CA ASP A 79 1.73 10.23 3.97
C ASP A 79 0.27 10.64 4.17
N LYS A 80 0.04 11.77 4.86
CA LYS A 80 -1.30 12.37 5.00
C LYS A 80 -1.86 12.79 3.64
N ASN A 81 -1.05 13.42 2.81
CA ASN A 81 -1.44 13.82 1.46
C ASN A 81 -1.78 12.61 0.57
N VAL A 82 -1.07 11.48 0.73
CA VAL A 82 -1.40 10.22 0.05
C VAL A 82 -2.73 9.68 0.53
N ASP A 83 -2.96 9.62 1.83
CA ASP A 83 -4.23 9.17 2.41
C ASP A 83 -5.41 10.02 1.94
N GLU A 84 -5.28 11.34 1.97
CA GLU A 84 -6.30 12.27 1.48
C GLU A 84 -6.57 12.08 -0.01
N PHE A 85 -5.51 11.98 -0.82
CA PHE A 85 -5.62 11.75 -2.26
C PHE A 85 -6.33 10.43 -2.57
N VAL A 86 -5.91 9.33 -1.95
CA VAL A 86 -6.53 8.01 -2.20
C VAL A 86 -7.98 8.00 -1.73
N ASN A 87 -8.29 8.61 -0.56
CA ASN A 87 -9.67 8.71 -0.08
C ASN A 87 -10.55 9.55 -1.02
N HIS A 88 -9.98 10.53 -1.72
CA HIS A 88 -10.72 11.34 -2.68
C HIS A 88 -11.05 10.58 -3.96
N ILE A 89 -10.13 9.74 -4.46
CA ILE A 89 -10.31 9.05 -5.74
C ILE A 89 -10.90 7.65 -5.62
N LYS A 90 -10.82 7.01 -4.44
CA LYS A 90 -11.29 5.63 -4.28
C LYS A 90 -12.81 5.52 -4.42
N ARG A 91 -13.25 4.44 -5.04
CA ARG A 91 -14.65 4.07 -5.11
C ARG A 91 -15.12 3.41 -3.80
N GLY A 92 -16.44 3.28 -3.62
CA GLY A 92 -17.02 2.67 -2.43
C GLY A 92 -16.70 1.17 -2.24
N ASP A 93 -16.36 0.47 -3.34
CA ASP A 93 -15.96 -0.94 -3.36
C ASP A 93 -14.48 -1.16 -3.05
N GLN A 94 -13.70 -0.09 -2.95
CA GLN A 94 -12.25 -0.14 -2.73
C GLN A 94 -11.89 0.14 -1.26
N ILE A 95 -10.82 -0.50 -0.79
CA ILE A 95 -10.28 -0.25 0.56
C ILE A 95 -8.86 0.30 0.51
N ILE A 96 -8.48 0.97 1.61
CA ILE A 96 -7.10 1.37 1.89
C ILE A 96 -6.61 0.51 3.06
N ILE A 97 -5.41 -0.05 2.90
CA ILE A 97 -4.69 -0.75 3.97
C ILE A 97 -3.43 0.06 4.29
N ASN A 98 -3.38 0.65 5.48
CA ASN A 98 -2.19 1.34 5.97
C ASN A 98 -1.24 0.31 6.61
N ALA A 99 -0.12 0.04 5.95
CA ALA A 99 0.90 -0.89 6.40
C ALA A 99 2.14 -0.14 6.91
N PHE A 100 2.33 -0.16 8.24
CA PHE A 100 3.47 0.47 8.91
C PHE A 100 4.69 -0.43 8.82
N THR A 101 5.65 -0.05 8.00
CA THR A 101 6.85 -0.83 7.68
C THR A 101 7.99 -0.57 8.66
N LYS A 102 9.03 -1.44 8.66
CA LYS A 102 10.25 -1.28 9.47
C LYS A 102 9.99 -1.26 10.98
N THR A 103 8.97 -1.95 11.45
CA THR A 103 8.63 -2.02 12.89
C THR A 103 9.73 -2.63 13.75
N ASP A 104 10.68 -3.35 13.14
CA ASP A 104 11.89 -3.83 13.79
C ASP A 104 12.85 -2.72 14.25
N LYS A 105 12.64 -1.49 13.82
CA LYS A 105 13.41 -0.30 14.19
C LYS A 105 12.82 0.44 15.40
N LEU A 106 11.63 0.05 15.85
CA LEU A 106 10.96 0.62 17.01
C LEU A 106 11.25 -0.20 18.26
N ASN A 107 11.34 0.47 19.41
CA ASN A 107 11.28 -0.20 20.71
C ASN A 107 9.82 -0.55 21.08
N SER A 108 9.63 -1.35 22.13
CA SER A 108 8.30 -1.82 22.53
C SER A 108 7.33 -0.69 22.89
N SER A 109 7.80 0.39 23.52
CA SER A 109 6.98 1.54 23.88
C SER A 109 6.49 2.30 22.64
N GLU A 110 7.39 2.54 21.71
CA GLU A 110 7.09 3.20 20.41
C GLU A 110 6.10 2.38 19.61
N LEU A 111 6.30 1.06 19.51
CA LEU A 111 5.40 0.18 18.78
C LEU A 111 4.01 0.13 19.43
N ASN A 112 3.92 0.07 20.76
CA ASN A 112 2.66 0.08 21.47
C ASN A 112 1.92 1.42 21.31
N LYS A 113 2.64 2.53 21.30
CA LYS A 113 2.06 3.85 20.99
C LYS A 113 1.51 3.87 19.57
N LEU A 114 2.30 3.44 18.60
CA LEU A 114 1.90 3.40 17.19
C LEU A 114 0.62 2.57 17.00
N LYS A 115 0.52 1.40 17.63
CA LYS A 115 -0.67 0.55 17.58
C LYS A 115 -1.91 1.21 18.18
N ARG A 116 -1.75 2.00 19.25
CA ARG A 116 -2.87 2.76 19.83
C ARG A 116 -3.32 3.91 18.93
N ASP A 117 -2.35 4.61 18.33
CA ASP A 117 -2.63 5.75 17.46
C ASP A 117 -3.26 5.32 16.11
N TYR A 118 -2.95 4.09 15.65
CA TYR A 118 -3.42 3.52 14.39
C TYR A 118 -4.00 2.11 14.56
N PRO A 119 -5.15 1.96 15.23
CA PRO A 119 -5.70 0.64 15.57
C PRO A 119 -6.10 -0.22 14.37
N ALA A 120 -6.37 0.39 13.22
CA ALA A 120 -6.68 -0.31 11.95
C ALA A 120 -5.43 -0.55 11.08
N GLY A 121 -4.25 -0.13 11.53
CA GLY A 121 -2.99 -0.31 10.80
C GLY A 121 -2.47 -1.74 10.89
N ILE A 122 -1.76 -2.17 9.87
CA ILE A 122 -0.99 -3.44 9.87
C ILE A 122 0.49 -3.11 10.07
N PHE A 123 1.12 -3.80 11.01
CA PHE A 123 2.48 -3.49 11.47
C PHE A 123 3.46 -4.56 10.97
N VAL A 124 4.32 -4.19 10.01
CA VAL A 124 5.15 -5.15 9.29
C VAL A 124 6.65 -4.90 9.44
N SER A 125 7.41 -5.98 9.45
CA SER A 125 8.85 -5.98 9.29
C SER A 125 9.27 -7.04 8.29
N ASN A 126 9.81 -6.63 7.16
CA ASN A 126 10.37 -7.55 6.17
C ASN A 126 11.61 -8.27 6.73
N LEU A 127 12.42 -7.59 7.54
CA LEU A 127 13.63 -8.15 8.13
C LEU A 127 13.30 -9.28 9.11
N LYS A 128 12.30 -9.08 9.98
CA LYS A 128 11.88 -10.07 10.99
C LYS A 128 10.69 -10.92 10.54
N LYS A 129 10.17 -10.70 9.34
CA LYS A 129 8.99 -11.38 8.77
C LYS A 129 7.74 -11.30 9.67
N ILE A 130 7.61 -10.21 10.42
CA ILE A 130 6.45 -9.94 11.29
C ILE A 130 5.37 -9.25 10.48
N GLY A 131 4.09 -9.58 10.73
CA GLY A 131 2.91 -8.93 10.14
C GLY A 131 2.68 -9.19 8.65
N ILE A 132 3.57 -9.94 7.98
CA ILE A 132 3.44 -10.22 6.54
C ILE A 132 2.22 -11.10 6.26
N ILE A 133 2.00 -12.13 7.08
CA ILE A 133 0.85 -13.03 6.95
C ILE A 133 -0.46 -12.27 7.23
N GLU A 134 -0.47 -11.39 8.22
CA GLU A 134 -1.63 -10.55 8.54
C GLU A 134 -2.00 -9.65 7.35
N LEU A 135 -1.01 -8.98 6.74
CA LEU A 135 -1.21 -8.17 5.54
C LEU A 135 -1.72 -9.01 4.37
N GLN A 136 -1.13 -10.19 4.17
CA GLN A 136 -1.55 -11.12 3.12
C GLN A 136 -3.00 -11.57 3.33
N ASN A 137 -3.37 -11.97 4.55
CA ASN A 137 -4.73 -12.39 4.88
C ASN A 137 -5.74 -11.27 4.64
N LYS A 138 -5.41 -10.03 5.04
CA LYS A 138 -6.28 -8.87 4.81
C LYS A 138 -6.52 -8.60 3.33
N ILE A 139 -5.48 -8.76 2.51
CA ILE A 139 -5.58 -8.62 1.05
C ILE A 139 -6.44 -9.74 0.47
N THR A 140 -6.19 -11.01 0.82
CA THR A 140 -6.91 -12.16 0.27
C THR A 140 -8.38 -12.19 0.71
N GLU A 141 -8.68 -11.83 1.97
CA GLU A 141 -10.03 -11.69 2.49
C GLU A 141 -10.85 -10.69 1.64
N HIS A 142 -10.28 -9.53 1.33
CA HIS A 142 -10.98 -8.53 0.55
C HIS A 142 -11.14 -8.93 -0.92
N LEU A 143 -10.10 -9.52 -1.52
CA LEU A 143 -10.12 -9.90 -2.95
C LEU A 143 -10.99 -11.13 -3.24
N PHE A 144 -11.06 -12.08 -2.32
CA PHE A 144 -11.60 -13.42 -2.58
C PHE A 144 -12.65 -13.86 -1.55
N GLY A 145 -12.89 -13.12 -0.48
CA GLY A 145 -13.92 -13.40 0.52
C GLY A 145 -13.61 -14.58 1.43
N ASN A 146 -12.32 -14.93 1.61
CA ASN A 146 -11.89 -16.09 2.42
C ASN A 146 -11.18 -15.63 3.69
#